data_bd9808be217cfd8db4e1df4681d2ee13
#
_entry.id   bd9808be217cfd8db4e1df4681d2ee13
#
_cell.length_a   1.000
_cell.length_b   1.000
_cell.length_c   1.000
_cell.angle_alpha   90.00
_cell.angle_beta   90.00
_cell.angle_gamma   90.00
#
_symmetry.space_group_name_H-M   'P 1'
#
loop_
_entity.id
_entity.type
_entity.pdbx_description
1 polymer ?
#
loop_
_entity_poly.entity_id
_entity_poly.type
_entity_poly.pdbx_seq_one_letter_code
_entity_poly.pdbx_strand_id
1 'polypeptide(L)'
;DTDCNGVCGGDAVLDNCQTCKTGCDLLENTLYLASGSVLYNSNSDIGGFEFHIDGATVSNASGGDAAANGFTVQANESFVLGFSFNGTSVPAGCGTLTNLEIDGDATGISDIIVSDPNAQPVTFSYHADEYSCTQDCAGDWGGDATEDECGVCGGDGIADGACDCDCNVDLGCGCGEAAAEENFDCDGNCLIDTD
;
A
#
# COMPACT_ATOMS: atom_id res chain seq x y z
N ASP A 1 1.81 0.19 26.05
CA ASP A 1 1.41 0.79 24.77
C ASP A 1 0.44 -0.15 24.06
N THR A 2 -0.46 0.40 23.30
CA THR A 2 -1.37 -0.34 22.43
C THR A 2 -0.88 -0.25 20.97
N ASP A 3 -1.05 -1.34 20.21
CA ASP A 3 -0.79 -1.36 18.78
C ASP A 3 -1.86 -0.58 17.98
N CYS A 4 -1.75 -0.53 16.66
CA CYS A 4 -2.71 0.19 15.82
C CYS A 4 -4.11 -0.46 15.79
N ASN A 5 -4.26 -1.73 16.18
CA ASN A 5 -5.54 -2.39 16.40
C ASN A 5 -6.12 -2.13 17.81
N GLY A 6 -5.39 -1.39 18.65
CA GLY A 6 -5.78 -1.10 20.04
C GLY A 6 -5.54 -2.27 21.01
N VAL A 7 -4.73 -3.25 20.62
CA VAL A 7 -4.37 -4.40 21.45
C VAL A 7 -3.21 -4.02 22.37
N CYS A 8 -3.35 -4.24 23.68
CA CYS A 8 -2.29 -3.96 24.65
C CYS A 8 -1.12 -4.94 24.46
N GLY A 9 0.07 -4.41 24.14
CA GLY A 9 1.25 -5.22 23.83
C GLY A 9 1.16 -6.00 22.53
N GLY A 10 0.24 -5.64 21.63
CA GLY A 10 0.14 -6.22 20.30
C GLY A 10 1.28 -5.75 19.37
N ASP A 11 1.45 -6.44 18.27
CA ASP A 11 2.52 -6.26 17.29
C ASP A 11 2.06 -5.69 15.95
N ALA A 12 0.78 -5.28 15.86
CA ALA A 12 0.25 -4.69 14.65
C ALA A 12 0.83 -3.28 14.43
N VAL A 13 1.27 -3.01 13.20
CA VAL A 13 1.86 -1.75 12.78
C VAL A 13 1.08 -1.15 11.62
N LEU A 14 1.11 0.18 11.50
CA LEU A 14 0.58 0.86 10.33
C LEU A 14 1.55 0.69 9.16
N ASP A 15 1.05 0.20 8.03
CA ASP A 15 1.77 0.23 6.77
C ASP A 15 1.78 1.64 6.15
N ASN A 16 2.40 1.78 4.97
CA ASN A 16 2.45 3.06 4.26
C ASN A 16 1.07 3.56 3.81
N CYS A 17 0.08 2.66 3.74
CA CYS A 17 -1.32 2.97 3.40
C CYS A 17 -2.18 3.29 4.63
N GLN A 18 -1.58 3.51 5.79
CA GLN A 18 -2.28 3.72 7.07
C GLN A 18 -3.19 2.54 7.46
N THR A 19 -2.94 1.36 6.88
CA THR A 19 -3.65 0.12 7.23
C THR A 19 -2.90 -0.59 8.35
N CYS A 20 -3.63 -1.08 9.34
CA CYS A 20 -3.04 -1.82 10.45
C CYS A 20 -2.76 -3.26 10.03
N LYS A 21 -1.49 -3.66 10.03
CA LYS A 21 -1.02 -4.98 9.60
C LYS A 21 -0.28 -5.72 10.69
N THR A 22 -0.41 -7.04 10.67
CA THR A 22 0.41 -7.96 11.47
C THR A 22 1.19 -8.89 10.52
N GLY A 23 2.22 -9.57 11.04
CA GLY A 23 2.89 -10.61 10.27
C GLY A 23 1.93 -11.71 9.80
N CYS A 24 0.84 -11.96 10.54
CA CYS A 24 -0.14 -13.00 10.21
C CYS A 24 -1.03 -12.67 8.99
N ASP A 25 -1.00 -11.43 8.52
CA ASP A 25 -1.69 -11.02 7.30
C ASP A 25 -0.87 -11.33 6.04
N LEU A 26 0.39 -11.73 6.20
CA LEU A 26 1.30 -12.06 5.11
C LEU A 26 1.10 -13.50 4.63
N LEU A 27 1.46 -13.74 3.37
CA LEU A 27 1.62 -15.10 2.85
C LEU A 27 2.76 -15.82 3.61
N GLU A 28 2.72 -17.16 3.63
CA GLU A 28 3.77 -17.96 4.26
C GLU A 28 5.15 -17.70 3.63
N ASN A 29 6.19 -17.68 4.47
CA ASN A 29 7.58 -17.42 4.12
C ASN A 29 7.76 -16.06 3.42
N THR A 30 7.21 -15.04 4.02
CA THR A 30 7.27 -13.67 3.51
C THR A 30 7.75 -12.71 4.59
N LEU A 31 8.57 -11.73 4.18
CA LEU A 31 8.92 -10.55 4.97
C LEU A 31 8.18 -9.33 4.43
N TYR A 32 7.86 -8.41 5.31
CA TYR A 32 7.27 -7.11 4.98
C TYR A 32 7.89 -6.01 5.85
N LEU A 33 8.15 -4.85 5.26
CA LEU A 33 8.69 -3.69 5.97
C LEU A 33 7.60 -2.64 6.16
N ALA A 34 7.24 -2.39 7.41
CA ALA A 34 6.24 -1.37 7.77
C ALA A 34 6.81 -0.45 8.85
N SER A 35 6.97 0.82 8.53
CA SER A 35 7.38 1.87 9.50
C SER A 35 8.59 1.49 10.37
N GLY A 36 9.57 0.80 9.79
CA GLY A 36 10.77 0.32 10.49
C GLY A 36 10.60 -1.04 11.19
N SER A 37 9.40 -1.63 11.22
CA SER A 37 9.19 -3.00 11.69
C SER A 37 9.30 -3.98 10.53
N VAL A 38 10.08 -5.04 10.70
CA VAL A 38 10.14 -6.16 9.76
C VAL A 38 9.17 -7.22 10.25
N LEU A 39 8.02 -7.31 9.60
CA LEU A 39 7.03 -8.35 9.85
C LEU A 39 7.39 -9.63 9.10
N TYR A 40 6.98 -10.77 9.63
CA TYR A 40 7.20 -12.06 8.99
C TYR A 40 6.01 -13.00 9.16
N ASN A 41 5.89 -13.94 8.24
CA ASN A 41 5.13 -15.17 8.39
C ASN A 41 6.01 -16.32 7.92
N SER A 42 6.24 -17.32 8.77
CA SER A 42 7.13 -18.46 8.49
C SER A 42 6.45 -19.78 8.81
N ASN A 43 6.52 -20.72 7.88
CA ASN A 43 6.04 -22.09 8.11
C ASN A 43 7.10 -23.01 8.75
N SER A 44 8.29 -22.49 9.02
CA SER A 44 9.41 -23.19 9.60
C SER A 44 10.08 -22.36 10.70
N ASP A 45 10.71 -23.02 11.66
CA ASP A 45 11.56 -22.33 12.63
C ASP A 45 12.71 -21.62 11.92
N ILE A 46 12.99 -20.37 12.30
CA ILE A 46 14.07 -19.56 11.76
C ILE A 46 15.30 -19.74 12.65
N GLY A 47 16.38 -20.27 12.10
CA GLY A 47 17.68 -20.45 12.78
C GLY A 47 18.64 -19.28 12.55
N GLY A 48 18.47 -18.55 11.47
CA GLY A 48 19.22 -17.34 11.12
C GLY A 48 18.61 -16.65 9.92
N PHE A 49 18.88 -15.34 9.81
CA PHE A 49 18.41 -14.55 8.68
C PHE A 49 19.38 -13.43 8.33
N GLU A 50 19.42 -13.07 7.06
CA GLU A 50 20.03 -11.84 6.58
C GLU A 50 19.21 -11.24 5.44
N PHE A 51 19.29 -9.93 5.29
CA PHE A 51 18.65 -9.20 4.20
C PHE A 51 19.23 -7.78 4.08
N HIS A 52 18.93 -7.13 2.96
CA HIS A 52 19.25 -5.73 2.72
C HIS A 52 18.00 -4.86 2.73
N ILE A 53 18.13 -3.63 3.22
CA ILE A 53 17.11 -2.59 3.11
C ILE A 53 17.45 -1.72 1.91
N ASP A 54 16.53 -1.60 0.98
CA ASP A 54 16.71 -0.80 -0.23
C ASP A 54 16.30 0.66 0.01
N GLY A 55 17.04 1.60 -0.56
CA GLY A 55 16.74 3.03 -0.55
C GLY A 55 17.07 3.79 0.73
N ALA A 56 17.47 3.10 1.80
CA ALA A 56 17.74 3.73 3.10
C ALA A 56 18.93 3.09 3.80
N THR A 57 19.38 3.72 4.90
CA THR A 57 20.41 3.17 5.80
C THR A 57 19.79 2.74 7.12
N VAL A 58 20.34 1.68 7.70
CA VAL A 58 19.92 1.13 9.00
C VAL A 58 21.02 1.36 10.01
N SER A 59 20.73 2.12 11.05
CA SER A 59 21.69 2.43 12.12
C SER A 59 21.65 1.43 13.26
N ASN A 60 20.49 0.78 13.49
CA ASN A 60 20.29 -0.17 14.58
C ASN A 60 19.19 -1.17 14.23
N ALA A 61 19.28 -2.38 14.80
CA ALA A 61 18.23 -3.38 14.74
C ALA A 61 18.03 -3.99 16.14
N SER A 62 16.77 -4.09 16.59
CA SER A 62 16.47 -4.55 17.95
C SER A 62 15.03 -5.03 18.09
N GLY A 63 14.74 -5.72 19.19
CA GLY A 63 13.38 -6.14 19.52
C GLY A 63 12.83 -7.25 18.62
N GLY A 64 11.51 -7.39 18.62
CA GLY A 64 10.79 -8.43 17.89
C GLY A 64 11.04 -9.84 18.41
N ASP A 65 10.52 -10.83 17.68
CA ASP A 65 10.64 -12.24 18.03
C ASP A 65 12.08 -12.75 17.98
N ALA A 66 12.94 -12.14 17.14
CA ALA A 66 14.35 -12.45 17.12
C ALA A 66 14.99 -12.17 18.49
N ALA A 67 14.82 -10.99 19.05
CA ALA A 67 15.35 -10.64 20.37
C ALA A 67 14.68 -11.46 21.48
N ALA A 68 13.38 -11.68 21.43
CA ALA A 68 12.63 -12.49 22.41
C ALA A 68 13.15 -13.93 22.47
N ASN A 69 13.65 -14.46 21.35
CA ASN A 69 14.23 -15.80 21.26
C ASN A 69 15.76 -15.82 21.38
N GLY A 70 16.37 -14.72 21.84
CA GLY A 70 17.79 -14.65 22.17
C GLY A 70 18.72 -14.52 20.96
N PHE A 71 18.23 -14.03 19.85
CA PHE A 71 19.05 -13.67 18.70
C PHE A 71 19.85 -12.39 18.98
N THR A 72 21.04 -12.37 18.41
CA THR A 72 21.78 -11.12 18.19
C THR A 72 21.45 -10.63 16.81
N VAL A 73 20.85 -9.43 16.71
CA VAL A 73 20.60 -8.79 15.43
C VAL A 73 21.57 -7.63 15.27
N GLN A 74 22.23 -7.57 14.13
CA GLN A 74 23.20 -6.54 13.78
C GLN A 74 22.75 -5.85 12.50
N ALA A 75 22.94 -4.54 12.45
CA ALA A 75 22.69 -3.74 11.26
C ALA A 75 23.94 -2.91 10.93
N ASN A 76 24.24 -2.78 9.65
CA ASN A 76 25.32 -1.95 9.14
C ASN A 76 24.96 -1.44 7.74
N GLU A 77 24.79 -0.13 7.62
CA GLU A 77 24.31 0.52 6.40
C GLU A 77 22.94 -0.06 5.95
N SER A 78 22.89 -0.85 4.86
CA SER A 78 21.67 -1.49 4.40
C SER A 78 21.52 -2.94 4.87
N PHE A 79 22.56 -3.53 5.42
CA PHE A 79 22.63 -4.95 5.75
C PHE A 79 22.13 -5.23 7.17
N VAL A 80 21.28 -6.25 7.29
CA VAL A 80 20.75 -6.73 8.58
C VAL A 80 21.03 -8.22 8.69
N LEU A 81 21.60 -8.65 9.82
CA LEU A 81 21.94 -10.04 10.11
C LEU A 81 21.42 -10.43 11.49
N GLY A 82 20.65 -11.50 11.55
CA GLY A 82 20.15 -12.08 12.79
C GLY A 82 20.60 -13.53 12.97
N PHE A 83 21.21 -13.83 14.12
CA PHE A 83 21.69 -15.17 14.44
C PHE A 83 21.68 -15.42 15.95
N SER A 84 21.69 -16.69 16.35
CA SER A 84 21.76 -17.11 17.74
C SER A 84 23.09 -17.83 18.04
N PHE A 85 23.82 -17.36 19.05
CA PHE A 85 25.01 -18.05 19.55
C PHE A 85 24.68 -19.32 20.34
N ASN A 86 23.47 -19.43 20.85
CA ASN A 86 23.02 -20.52 21.71
C ASN A 86 22.24 -21.61 20.97
N GLY A 87 22.10 -21.47 19.64
CA GLY A 87 21.32 -22.40 18.82
C GLY A 87 19.81 -22.33 19.06
N THR A 88 19.31 -21.22 19.58
CA THR A 88 17.86 -20.96 19.66
C THR A 88 17.33 -20.58 18.29
N SER A 89 16.04 -20.73 18.08
CA SER A 89 15.33 -20.36 16.85
C SER A 89 14.14 -19.46 17.17
N VAL A 90 13.73 -18.66 16.19
CA VAL A 90 12.41 -18.05 16.18
C VAL A 90 11.42 -19.12 15.73
N PRO A 91 10.41 -19.50 16.54
CA PRO A 91 9.47 -20.55 16.16
C PRO A 91 8.70 -20.20 14.88
N ALA A 92 8.28 -21.23 14.13
CA ALA A 92 7.34 -21.07 13.04
C ALA A 92 6.10 -20.30 13.50
N GLY A 93 5.62 -19.38 12.69
CA GLY A 93 4.51 -18.50 13.02
C GLY A 93 4.66 -17.15 12.35
N CYS A 94 4.01 -16.16 12.90
CA CYS A 94 3.95 -14.82 12.34
C CYS A 94 4.06 -13.76 13.44
N GLY A 95 4.58 -12.60 13.10
CA GLY A 95 4.77 -11.49 14.04
C GLY A 95 5.74 -10.44 13.52
N THR A 96 6.36 -9.71 14.43
CA THR A 96 7.46 -8.80 14.15
C THR A 96 8.79 -9.52 14.36
N LEU A 97 9.55 -9.72 13.28
CA LEU A 97 10.87 -10.36 13.35
C LEU A 97 11.87 -9.50 14.12
N THR A 98 12.00 -8.25 13.71
CA THR A 98 12.87 -7.24 14.36
C THR A 98 12.42 -5.83 14.00
N ASN A 99 12.85 -4.83 14.79
CA ASN A 99 12.62 -3.43 14.51
C ASN A 99 13.93 -2.76 14.10
N LEU A 100 13.87 -1.86 13.14
CA LEU A 100 14.99 -1.16 12.54
C LEU A 100 14.90 0.35 12.81
N GLU A 101 16.03 0.96 13.09
CA GLU A 101 16.18 2.41 13.05
C GLU A 101 16.68 2.79 11.66
N ILE A 102 15.78 3.32 10.83
CA ILE A 102 16.01 3.61 9.41
C ILE A 102 16.19 5.11 9.23
N ASP A 103 17.21 5.49 8.45
CA ASP A 103 17.43 6.85 7.97
C ASP A 103 17.32 6.89 6.45
N GLY A 104 16.34 7.65 5.96
CA GLY A 104 15.96 7.72 4.55
C GLY A 104 14.62 7.02 4.25
N ASP A 105 14.28 6.98 2.98
CA ASP A 105 13.02 6.40 2.48
C ASP A 105 13.27 4.96 2.01
N ALA A 106 13.08 4.01 2.90
CA ALA A 106 13.21 2.59 2.56
C ALA A 106 12.15 2.18 1.53
N THR A 107 12.60 1.55 0.45
CA THR A 107 11.74 1.12 -0.67
C THR A 107 11.44 -0.38 -0.68
N GLY A 108 12.14 -1.15 0.16
CA GLY A 108 11.90 -2.59 0.23
C GLY A 108 12.99 -3.36 0.98
N ILE A 109 12.88 -4.69 0.87
CA ILE A 109 13.85 -5.66 1.37
C ILE A 109 14.32 -6.52 0.21
N SER A 110 15.63 -6.66 0.05
CA SER A 110 16.27 -7.49 -0.97
C SER A 110 17.28 -8.47 -0.38
N ASP A 111 17.83 -9.36 -1.22
CA ASP A 111 18.85 -10.34 -0.88
C ASP A 111 18.54 -11.17 0.38
N ILE A 112 17.27 -11.60 0.50
CA ILE A 112 16.77 -12.31 1.67
C ILE A 112 17.34 -13.71 1.71
N ILE A 113 18.05 -14.03 2.80
CA ILE A 113 18.51 -15.38 3.13
C ILE A 113 17.98 -15.74 4.51
N VAL A 114 17.24 -16.83 4.58
CA VAL A 114 16.73 -17.39 5.84
C VAL A 114 17.14 -18.84 5.91
N SER A 115 17.55 -19.30 7.08
CA SER A 115 17.85 -20.70 7.35
C SER A 115 17.03 -21.25 8.52
N ASP A 116 16.78 -22.53 8.46
CA ASP A 116 16.24 -23.28 9.60
C ASP A 116 17.33 -23.54 10.67
N PRO A 117 16.98 -24.10 11.84
CA PRO A 117 17.96 -24.42 12.90
C PRO A 117 19.04 -25.44 12.49
N ASN A 118 18.86 -26.16 11.37
CA ASN A 118 19.83 -27.08 10.83
C ASN A 118 20.70 -26.46 9.73
N ALA A 119 20.64 -25.12 9.58
CA ALA A 119 21.30 -24.36 8.53
C ALA A 119 20.86 -24.76 7.11
N GLN A 120 19.62 -25.28 6.95
CA GLN A 120 19.06 -25.52 5.63
C GLN A 120 18.33 -24.24 5.17
N PRO A 121 18.49 -23.86 3.89
CA PRO A 121 17.85 -22.65 3.38
C PRO A 121 16.33 -22.80 3.38
N VAL A 122 15.65 -21.77 3.85
CA VAL A 122 14.20 -21.59 3.74
C VAL A 122 13.96 -20.44 2.77
N THR A 123 13.22 -20.71 1.70
CA THR A 123 12.94 -19.68 0.69
C THR A 123 11.94 -18.69 1.23
N PHE A 124 12.34 -17.44 1.34
CA PHE A 124 11.50 -16.30 1.68
C PHE A 124 11.39 -15.34 0.50
N SER A 125 10.31 -14.58 0.47
CA SER A 125 10.09 -13.47 -0.46
C SER A 125 9.80 -12.18 0.30
N TYR A 126 10.02 -11.05 -0.35
CA TYR A 126 9.55 -9.77 0.14
C TYR A 126 8.13 -9.53 -0.38
N HIS A 127 7.23 -9.17 0.51
CA HIS A 127 5.93 -8.66 0.13
C HIS A 127 6.07 -7.16 -0.08
N ALA A 128 6.14 -6.74 -1.33
CA ALA A 128 6.02 -5.33 -1.68
C ALA A 128 4.52 -4.97 -1.65
N ASP A 129 4.17 -3.83 -1.08
CA ASP A 129 2.84 -3.27 -1.31
C ASP A 129 2.73 -3.00 -2.81
N GLU A 130 2.00 -3.85 -3.52
CA GLU A 130 1.73 -3.68 -4.96
C GLU A 130 0.84 -2.45 -5.24
N TYR A 131 0.31 -1.87 -4.19
CA TYR A 131 -0.51 -0.67 -4.28
C TYR A 131 0.36 0.54 -3.97
N SER A 132 0.57 1.38 -4.96
CA SER A 132 0.89 2.78 -4.74
C SER A 132 -0.13 3.29 -3.72
N CYS A 133 0.29 3.56 -2.49
CA CYS A 133 -0.57 4.11 -1.45
C CYS A 133 -0.91 5.55 -1.79
N THR A 134 -1.63 5.72 -2.87
CA THR A 134 -2.24 6.99 -3.24
C THR A 134 -3.63 7.02 -2.62
N GLN A 135 -3.99 8.18 -2.09
CA GLN A 135 -5.37 8.41 -1.74
C GLN A 135 -6.17 8.49 -3.04
N ASP A 136 -7.30 7.84 -3.05
CA ASP A 136 -8.29 8.06 -4.09
C ASP A 136 -8.94 9.45 -3.95
N CYS A 137 -9.82 9.81 -4.85
CA CYS A 137 -10.49 11.12 -4.80
C CYS A 137 -11.41 11.30 -3.57
N ALA A 138 -11.82 10.22 -2.90
CA ALA A 138 -12.58 10.26 -1.64
C ALA A 138 -11.64 10.46 -0.42
N GLY A 139 -10.32 10.35 -0.62
CA GLY A 139 -9.31 10.44 0.43
C GLY A 139 -9.01 9.11 1.11
N ASP A 140 -9.53 8.01 0.59
CA ASP A 140 -9.25 6.68 1.11
C ASP A 140 -7.92 6.14 0.55
N TRP A 141 -7.04 5.68 1.46
CA TRP A 141 -5.76 5.11 1.08
C TRP A 141 -5.94 3.74 0.40
N GLY A 142 -5.40 3.63 -0.83
CA GLY A 142 -5.55 2.40 -1.63
C GLY A 142 -6.97 2.17 -2.13
N GLY A 143 -7.85 3.17 -2.03
CA GLY A 143 -9.18 3.15 -2.60
C GLY A 143 -9.18 3.19 -4.13
N ASP A 144 -10.30 2.88 -4.73
CA ASP A 144 -10.52 2.80 -6.17
C ASP A 144 -11.49 3.87 -6.70
N ALA A 145 -11.93 4.80 -5.85
CA ALA A 145 -12.81 5.87 -6.25
C ALA A 145 -12.10 6.81 -7.24
N THR A 146 -12.72 7.04 -8.39
CA THR A 146 -12.23 7.93 -9.44
C THR A 146 -13.16 9.12 -9.62
N GLU A 147 -12.61 10.25 -10.02
CA GLU A 147 -13.42 11.38 -10.43
C GLU A 147 -14.11 11.06 -11.76
N ASP A 148 -15.39 11.39 -11.86
CA ASP A 148 -16.13 11.35 -13.12
C ASP A 148 -15.73 12.53 -14.03
N GLU A 149 -16.29 12.60 -15.23
CA GLU A 149 -16.03 13.68 -16.17
C GLU A 149 -16.47 15.07 -15.69
N CYS A 150 -17.24 15.12 -14.61
CA CYS A 150 -17.67 16.35 -13.95
C CYS A 150 -16.79 16.74 -12.75
N GLY A 151 -15.73 15.97 -12.46
CA GLY A 151 -14.83 16.18 -11.34
C GLY A 151 -15.45 15.79 -9.99
N VAL A 152 -16.51 14.98 -10.00
CA VAL A 152 -17.16 14.47 -8.78
C VAL A 152 -16.59 13.11 -8.46
N CYS A 153 -16.03 12.96 -7.27
CA CYS A 153 -15.49 11.69 -6.82
C CYS A 153 -16.60 10.64 -6.66
N GLY A 154 -16.44 9.50 -7.35
CA GLY A 154 -17.44 8.42 -7.36
C GLY A 154 -18.79 8.84 -7.98
N GLY A 155 -18.80 9.91 -8.78
CA GLY A 155 -20.00 10.38 -9.45
C GLY A 155 -20.40 9.48 -10.62
N ASP A 156 -21.64 9.66 -11.04
CA ASP A 156 -22.24 8.92 -12.17
C ASP A 156 -22.00 9.62 -13.53
N GLY A 157 -21.23 10.73 -13.55
CA GLY A 157 -20.94 11.51 -14.74
C GLY A 157 -22.10 12.40 -15.18
N ILE A 158 -22.10 12.74 -16.49
CA ILE A 158 -23.18 13.56 -17.09
C ILE A 158 -24.47 12.74 -17.09
N ALA A 159 -25.54 13.31 -16.52
CA ALA A 159 -26.85 12.65 -16.42
C ALA A 159 -27.41 12.27 -17.79
N ASP A 160 -28.14 11.14 -17.85
CA ASP A 160 -28.82 10.71 -19.08
C ASP A 160 -29.70 11.82 -19.68
N GLY A 161 -29.38 12.17 -20.94
CA GLY A 161 -30.08 13.23 -21.65
C GLY A 161 -29.54 14.65 -21.43
N ALA A 162 -28.61 14.82 -20.51
CA ALA A 162 -27.81 16.03 -20.39
C ALA A 162 -26.61 16.02 -21.34
N CYS A 163 -26.05 17.16 -21.63
CA CYS A 163 -24.89 17.31 -22.50
C CYS A 163 -23.68 17.89 -21.77
N ASP A 164 -23.84 18.30 -20.51
CA ASP A 164 -22.78 18.79 -19.64
C ASP A 164 -23.05 18.47 -18.16
N CYS A 165 -22.12 18.83 -17.31
CA CYS A 165 -22.17 18.62 -15.87
C CYS A 165 -23.17 19.51 -15.11
N ASP A 166 -23.66 20.56 -15.74
CA ASP A 166 -24.69 21.46 -15.19
C ASP A 166 -26.11 20.99 -15.51
N CYS A 167 -26.24 19.76 -16.06
CA CYS A 167 -27.49 19.14 -16.48
C CYS A 167 -28.19 19.91 -17.63
N ASN A 168 -27.44 20.65 -18.42
CA ASN A 168 -28.01 21.27 -19.63
C ASN A 168 -28.37 20.20 -20.66
N VAL A 169 -29.35 20.50 -21.50
CA VAL A 169 -29.84 19.62 -22.57
C VAL A 169 -29.58 20.31 -23.92
N ASP A 170 -29.10 19.52 -24.89
CA ASP A 170 -28.99 19.99 -26.26
C ASP A 170 -30.40 19.96 -26.92
N LEU A 171 -30.93 21.13 -27.16
CA LEU A 171 -32.24 21.31 -27.82
C LEU A 171 -32.14 21.47 -29.34
N GLY A 172 -30.95 21.11 -29.90
CA GLY A 172 -30.68 21.11 -31.33
C GLY A 172 -29.81 22.27 -31.81
N CYS A 173 -29.46 23.21 -30.91
CA CYS A 173 -28.57 24.33 -31.21
C CYS A 173 -27.24 24.27 -30.45
N GLY A 174 -27.05 23.25 -29.61
CA GLY A 174 -25.90 23.05 -28.77
C GLY A 174 -26.23 22.86 -27.29
N CYS A 175 -25.26 22.43 -26.52
CA CYS A 175 -25.45 22.16 -25.10
C CYS A 175 -25.75 23.47 -24.35
N GLY A 176 -26.88 23.51 -23.64
CA GLY A 176 -27.32 24.69 -22.88
C GLY A 176 -27.84 25.85 -23.72
N GLU A 177 -27.89 25.71 -25.03
CA GLU A 177 -28.43 26.72 -25.92
C GLU A 177 -29.97 26.55 -26.08
N ALA A 178 -30.68 27.65 -26.30
CA ALA A 178 -32.09 27.59 -26.60
C ALA A 178 -32.34 26.89 -27.94
N ALA A 179 -33.44 26.15 -28.07
CA ALA A 179 -33.85 25.61 -29.35
C ALA A 179 -34.03 26.73 -30.39
N ALA A 180 -33.76 26.46 -31.64
CA ALA A 180 -34.07 27.38 -32.72
C ALA A 180 -35.55 27.68 -32.74
N GLU A 181 -35.92 28.93 -33.03
CA GLU A 181 -37.34 29.31 -33.23
C GLU A 181 -37.90 28.63 -34.50
N GLU A 182 -39.20 28.46 -34.55
CA GLU A 182 -39.85 27.84 -35.70
C GLU A 182 -39.52 28.63 -36.98
N ASN A 183 -38.98 27.93 -37.99
CA ASN A 183 -38.50 28.46 -39.28
C ASN A 183 -37.20 29.28 -39.24
N PHE A 184 -36.43 29.17 -38.15
CA PHE A 184 -35.08 29.72 -38.06
C PHE A 184 -34.05 28.63 -37.77
N ASP A 185 -32.80 28.87 -38.18
CA ASP A 185 -31.65 28.06 -37.72
C ASP A 185 -31.15 28.56 -36.37
N CYS A 186 -30.13 27.88 -35.82
CA CYS A 186 -29.53 28.24 -34.52
C CYS A 186 -28.81 29.60 -34.55
N ASP A 187 -28.47 30.11 -35.70
CA ASP A 187 -27.85 31.43 -35.91
C ASP A 187 -28.92 32.55 -36.14
N GLY A 188 -30.20 32.19 -36.14
CA GLY A 188 -31.32 33.12 -36.35
C GLY A 188 -31.56 33.43 -37.81
N ASN A 189 -31.05 32.63 -38.74
CA ASN A 189 -31.36 32.82 -40.18
C ASN A 189 -32.70 32.15 -40.51
N CYS A 190 -33.48 32.79 -41.39
CA CYS A 190 -34.76 32.26 -41.85
C CYS A 190 -34.57 31.04 -42.77
N LEU A 191 -35.22 29.91 -42.41
CA LEU A 191 -35.20 28.66 -43.19
C LEU A 191 -36.29 28.61 -44.27
N ILE A 192 -37.17 29.63 -44.35
CA ILE A 192 -38.23 29.68 -45.36
C ILE A 192 -37.75 30.55 -46.51
N ASP A 193 -37.56 29.95 -47.70
CA ASP A 193 -37.44 30.70 -48.95
C ASP A 193 -38.76 31.40 -49.26
N THR A 194 -38.75 32.72 -49.23
CA THR A 194 -39.87 33.54 -49.73
C THR A 194 -39.65 33.74 -51.21
N ASP A 195 -40.15 32.81 -52.04
CA ASP A 195 -40.39 33.08 -53.45
C ASP A 195 -41.58 34.03 -53.66
#